data_4f91f0cd6fdc91c68e91d9f38322b55a
#
_entry.id   4f91f0cd6fdc91c68e91d9f38322b55a
#
_cell.length_a   1.000
_cell.length_b   1.000
_cell.length_c   1.000
_cell.angle_alpha   90.00
_cell.angle_beta   90.00
_cell.angle_gamma   90.00
#
_symmetry.space_group_name_H-M   'P 1'
#
loop_
_entity.id
_entity.type
_entity.pdbx_description
1 polymer ?
#
loop_
_entity_poly.entity_id
_entity_poly.type
_entity_poly.pdbx_seq_one_letter_code
_entity_poly.pdbx_strand_id
1 'polypeptide(L)'
;MRSRFDQQLSLLNRALIEMGALCEEVIALAAKAVLTGDGTLAEKVAPLDREIDQKEREIESQCLKLLLQQQPVARDLRQISAALKMITDMERIGDQAEDIAEIVSTVQGHGPETMDIVRKMATATIQMVTESIEAFVKHDIMLAKKVVSDDDTVDACFDQVKSALITRIAADPTDGEYAVDLLMIAKYFERIGDHATNIAEWVIFSVTGVHGEVHL
;
A
#
# COMPACT_ATOMS: atom_id res chain seq x y z
N MET A 1 35.22 -0.25 -8.21
CA MET A 1 33.95 0.30 -8.76
C MET A 1 32.75 -0.53 -8.35
N ARG A 2 32.73 -1.84 -8.55
CA ARG A 2 31.57 -2.71 -8.20
C ARG A 2 31.19 -2.66 -6.72
N SER A 3 32.16 -2.72 -5.80
CA SER A 3 31.92 -2.61 -4.33
C SER A 3 31.17 -1.31 -3.92
N ARG A 4 31.44 -0.18 -4.58
CA ARG A 4 30.74 1.08 -4.31
C ARG A 4 29.31 1.05 -4.84
N PHE A 5 29.08 0.41 -5.97
CA PHE A 5 27.76 0.22 -6.53
C PHE A 5 26.91 -0.70 -5.64
N ASP A 6 27.46 -1.82 -5.19
CA ASP A 6 26.78 -2.76 -4.29
C ASP A 6 26.40 -2.08 -2.95
N GLN A 7 27.26 -1.19 -2.43
CA GLN A 7 26.95 -0.37 -1.27
C GLN A 7 25.77 0.59 -1.53
N GLN A 8 25.71 1.22 -2.70
CA GLN A 8 24.62 2.12 -3.06
C GLN A 8 23.29 1.37 -3.25
N LEU A 9 23.31 0.16 -3.84
CA LEU A 9 22.12 -0.70 -3.90
C LEU A 9 21.65 -1.13 -2.51
N SER A 10 22.57 -1.42 -1.59
CA SER A 10 22.19 -1.73 -0.21
C SER A 10 21.56 -0.54 0.51
N LEU A 11 22.00 0.68 0.23
CA LEU A 11 21.37 1.90 0.76
C LEU A 11 19.98 2.12 0.15
N LEU A 12 19.81 1.88 -1.15
CA LEU A 12 18.52 1.93 -1.82
C LEU A 12 17.52 0.94 -1.18
N ASN A 13 17.95 -0.32 -0.98
CA ASN A 13 17.09 -1.33 -0.35
C ASN A 13 16.69 -0.91 1.08
N ARG A 14 17.62 -0.33 1.84
CA ARG A 14 17.31 0.18 3.19
C ARG A 14 16.28 1.32 3.14
N ALA A 15 16.44 2.26 2.23
CA ALA A 15 15.50 3.37 2.07
C ALA A 15 14.09 2.90 1.69
N LEU A 16 13.98 1.86 0.84
CA LEU A 16 12.71 1.22 0.50
C LEU A 16 12.07 0.53 1.71
N ILE A 17 12.86 -0.16 2.54
CA ILE A 17 12.35 -0.77 3.79
C ILE A 17 11.84 0.32 4.75
N GLU A 18 12.58 1.42 4.91
CA GLU A 18 12.17 2.55 5.75
C GLU A 18 10.87 3.19 5.25
N MET A 19 10.73 3.40 3.93
CA MET A 19 9.49 3.90 3.32
C MET A 19 8.33 2.91 3.51
N GLY A 20 8.60 1.60 3.39
CA GLY A 20 7.62 0.55 3.65
C GLY A 20 7.10 0.57 5.09
N ALA A 21 7.97 0.74 6.07
CA ALA A 21 7.57 0.85 7.46
C ALA A 21 6.65 2.06 7.70
N LEU A 22 6.88 3.19 7.01
CA LEU A 22 5.97 4.35 7.05
C LEU A 22 4.61 4.02 6.42
N CYS A 23 4.57 3.29 5.30
CA CYS A 23 3.32 2.82 4.70
C CYS A 23 2.53 1.91 5.66
N GLU A 24 3.18 0.96 6.31
CA GLU A 24 2.56 0.10 7.32
C GLU A 24 1.99 0.93 8.49
N GLU A 25 2.76 1.87 9.00
CA GLU A 25 2.36 2.73 10.12
C GLU A 25 1.16 3.62 9.76
N VAL A 26 1.16 4.24 8.58
CA VAL A 26 0.07 5.13 8.15
C VAL A 26 -1.22 4.36 7.91
N ILE A 27 -1.19 3.17 7.31
CA ILE A 27 -2.35 2.30 7.14
C ILE A 27 -2.91 1.87 8.51
N ALA A 28 -2.04 1.41 9.41
CA ALA A 28 -2.45 0.97 10.74
C ALA A 28 -3.08 2.11 11.56
N LEU A 29 -2.55 3.33 11.42
CA LEU A 29 -3.05 4.50 12.10
C LEU A 29 -4.42 4.93 11.56
N ALA A 30 -4.59 5.01 10.24
CA ALA A 30 -5.85 5.31 9.57
C ALA A 30 -6.93 4.25 9.93
N ALA A 31 -6.58 2.97 9.84
CA ALA A 31 -7.48 1.88 10.24
C ALA A 31 -7.92 1.98 11.69
N LYS A 32 -6.99 2.25 12.61
CA LYS A 32 -7.30 2.43 14.02
C LYS A 32 -8.21 3.63 14.25
N ALA A 33 -7.96 4.75 13.58
CA ALA A 33 -8.80 5.94 13.66
C ALA A 33 -10.26 5.62 13.25
N VAL A 34 -10.46 4.92 12.14
CA VAL A 34 -11.79 4.46 11.68
C VAL A 34 -12.44 3.53 12.71
N LEU A 35 -11.73 2.50 13.17
CA LEU A 35 -12.26 1.47 14.06
C LEU A 35 -12.62 1.99 15.46
N THR A 36 -11.98 3.07 15.91
CA THR A 36 -12.22 3.68 17.22
C THR A 36 -13.00 4.98 17.16
N GLY A 37 -13.19 5.57 15.95
CA GLY A 37 -13.78 6.90 15.78
C GLY A 37 -12.90 8.02 16.39
N ASP A 38 -11.59 7.81 16.51
CA ASP A 38 -10.68 8.75 17.17
C ASP A 38 -10.05 9.71 16.16
N GLY A 39 -10.63 10.93 16.08
CA GLY A 39 -10.12 12.01 15.24
C GLY A 39 -8.68 12.43 15.56
N THR A 40 -8.21 12.24 16.81
CA THR A 40 -6.82 12.59 17.17
C THR A 40 -5.80 11.62 16.56
N LEU A 41 -6.21 10.40 16.24
CA LEU A 41 -5.40 9.46 15.45
C LEU A 41 -5.42 9.83 13.98
N ALA A 42 -6.56 10.25 13.44
CA ALA A 42 -6.68 10.71 12.06
C ALA A 42 -5.76 11.92 11.77
N GLU A 43 -5.69 12.88 12.68
CA GLU A 43 -4.79 14.05 12.55
C GLU A 43 -3.30 13.70 12.44
N LYS A 44 -2.89 12.50 12.87
CA LYS A 44 -1.49 12.04 12.79
C LYS A 44 -1.15 11.39 11.45
N VAL A 45 -2.13 11.10 10.61
CA VAL A 45 -1.93 10.44 9.30
C VAL A 45 -1.24 11.40 8.33
N ALA A 46 -1.73 12.62 8.16
CA ALA A 46 -1.16 13.62 7.25
C ALA A 46 0.33 13.95 7.49
N PRO A 47 0.85 14.02 8.74
CA PRO A 47 2.29 14.11 8.96
C PRO A 47 3.09 12.92 8.44
N LEU A 48 2.59 11.68 8.60
CA LEU A 48 3.26 10.46 8.11
C LEU A 48 3.23 10.39 6.58
N ASP A 49 2.11 10.77 5.96
CA ASP A 49 2.01 10.86 4.51
C ASP A 49 3.07 11.80 3.92
N ARG A 50 3.24 12.99 4.49
CA ARG A 50 4.33 13.91 4.09
C ARG A 50 5.74 13.31 4.27
N GLU A 51 5.94 12.41 5.24
CA GLU A 51 7.22 11.70 5.38
C GLU A 51 7.41 10.67 4.26
N ILE A 52 6.33 9.98 3.84
CA ILE A 52 6.33 9.07 2.69
C ILE A 52 6.71 9.83 1.42
N ASP A 53 6.08 10.96 1.16
CA ASP A 53 6.37 11.88 0.05
C ASP A 53 7.85 12.31 0.02
N GLN A 54 8.39 12.65 1.18
CA GLN A 54 9.78 13.04 1.27
C GLN A 54 10.71 11.86 0.96
N LYS A 55 10.38 10.67 1.43
CA LYS A 55 11.12 9.44 1.13
C LYS A 55 11.06 9.08 -0.35
N GLU A 56 9.91 9.23 -1.00
CA GLU A 56 9.80 9.04 -2.46
C GLU A 56 10.83 9.89 -3.19
N ARG A 57 10.84 11.21 -2.94
CA ARG A 57 11.78 12.16 -3.59
C ARG A 57 13.25 11.82 -3.31
N GLU A 58 13.57 11.38 -2.10
CA GLU A 58 14.94 10.97 -1.73
C GLU A 58 15.37 9.71 -2.49
N ILE A 59 14.50 8.68 -2.55
CA ILE A 59 14.76 7.42 -3.24
C ILE A 59 14.85 7.65 -4.76
N GLU A 60 13.94 8.45 -5.34
CA GLU A 60 14.01 8.85 -6.74
C GLU A 60 15.37 9.49 -7.07
N SER A 61 15.79 10.47 -6.29
CA SER A 61 17.10 11.13 -6.46
C SER A 61 18.26 10.13 -6.35
N GLN A 62 18.18 9.15 -5.45
CA GLN A 62 19.17 8.09 -5.30
C GLN A 62 19.21 7.17 -6.52
N CYS A 63 18.06 6.75 -7.03
CA CYS A 63 17.94 5.93 -8.25
C CYS A 63 18.54 6.65 -9.46
N LEU A 64 18.19 7.93 -9.67
CA LEU A 64 18.73 8.73 -10.77
C LEU A 64 20.26 8.87 -10.67
N LYS A 65 20.82 9.07 -9.48
CA LYS A 65 22.29 9.10 -9.28
C LYS A 65 22.95 7.76 -9.62
N LEU A 66 22.33 6.64 -9.27
CA LEU A 66 22.81 5.30 -9.63
C LEU A 66 22.82 5.09 -11.14
N LEU A 67 21.77 5.49 -11.85
CA LEU A 67 21.68 5.39 -13.31
C LEU A 67 22.75 6.25 -14.02
N LEU A 68 22.97 7.47 -13.54
CA LEU A 68 23.90 8.42 -14.17
C LEU A 68 25.38 8.10 -13.91
N GLN A 69 25.71 7.62 -12.71
CA GLN A 69 27.11 7.53 -12.27
C GLN A 69 27.77 6.18 -12.49
N GLN A 70 26.97 5.10 -12.61
CA GLN A 70 27.51 3.74 -12.47
C GLN A 70 27.34 2.86 -13.70
N GLN A 71 26.64 3.30 -14.75
CA GLN A 71 26.36 2.49 -15.94
C GLN A 71 25.89 1.07 -15.59
N PRO A 72 24.74 0.92 -14.91
CA PRO A 72 24.29 -0.37 -14.39
C PRO A 72 24.09 -1.40 -15.52
N VAL A 73 24.47 -2.66 -15.27
CA VAL A 73 24.21 -3.76 -16.20
C VAL A 73 22.72 -4.16 -16.15
N ALA A 74 22.28 -4.95 -17.12
CA ALA A 74 20.87 -5.23 -17.34
C ALA A 74 20.06 -5.63 -16.08
N ARG A 75 20.63 -6.44 -15.17
CA ARG A 75 19.99 -6.84 -13.91
C ARG A 75 19.84 -5.64 -12.95
N ASP A 76 20.92 -4.89 -12.78
CA ASP A 76 20.94 -3.75 -11.86
C ASP A 76 20.01 -2.64 -12.36
N LEU A 77 19.95 -2.44 -13.69
CA LEU A 77 19.03 -1.50 -14.32
C LEU A 77 17.58 -1.87 -14.04
N ARG A 78 17.22 -3.16 -14.14
CA ARG A 78 15.85 -3.61 -13.82
C ARG A 78 15.49 -3.38 -12.36
N GLN A 79 16.42 -3.64 -11.43
CA GLN A 79 16.21 -3.41 -10.01
C GLN A 79 15.98 -1.93 -9.70
N ILE A 80 16.78 -1.03 -10.26
CA ILE A 80 16.60 0.42 -10.08
C ILE A 80 15.29 0.89 -10.74
N SER A 81 14.96 0.38 -11.93
CA SER A 81 13.70 0.72 -12.61
C SER A 81 12.46 0.25 -11.85
N ALA A 82 12.52 -0.95 -11.26
CA ALA A 82 11.45 -1.46 -10.39
C ALA A 82 11.30 -0.58 -9.15
N ALA A 83 12.41 -0.22 -8.48
CA ALA A 83 12.39 0.66 -7.32
C ALA A 83 11.72 2.01 -7.62
N LEU A 84 12.03 2.64 -8.78
CA LEU A 84 11.39 3.90 -9.23
C LEU A 84 9.87 3.78 -9.40
N LYS A 85 9.38 2.62 -9.78
CA LYS A 85 7.94 2.37 -9.92
C LYS A 85 7.29 2.07 -8.57
N MET A 86 7.95 1.26 -7.76
CA MET A 86 7.46 0.90 -6.43
C MET A 86 7.25 2.11 -5.53
N ILE A 87 8.17 3.09 -5.53
CA ILE A 87 8.03 4.28 -4.67
C ILE A 87 6.80 5.11 -5.02
N THR A 88 6.39 5.15 -6.29
CA THR A 88 5.15 5.82 -6.70
C THR A 88 3.92 5.08 -6.16
N ASP A 89 3.90 3.73 -6.21
CA ASP A 89 2.82 2.97 -5.59
C ASP A 89 2.82 3.12 -4.05
N MET A 90 3.99 3.24 -3.42
CA MET A 90 4.11 3.47 -1.98
C MET A 90 3.62 4.87 -1.56
N GLU A 91 3.89 5.90 -2.37
CA GLU A 91 3.32 7.26 -2.17
C GLU A 91 1.79 7.22 -2.27
N ARG A 92 1.24 6.54 -3.29
CA ARG A 92 -0.20 6.35 -3.42
C ARG A 92 -0.84 5.62 -2.24
N ILE A 93 -0.13 4.69 -1.61
CA ILE A 93 -0.59 4.05 -0.36
C ILE A 93 -0.74 5.08 0.76
N GLY A 94 0.20 6.02 0.89
CA GLY A 94 0.12 7.14 1.83
C GLY A 94 -1.11 8.01 1.57
N ASP A 95 -1.28 8.49 0.31
CA ASP A 95 -2.44 9.26 -0.14
C ASP A 95 -3.78 8.58 0.25
N GLN A 96 -3.92 7.26 -0.04
CA GLN A 96 -5.16 6.54 0.29
C GLN A 96 -5.40 6.43 1.79
N ALA A 97 -4.34 6.32 2.60
CA ALA A 97 -4.48 6.31 4.06
C ALA A 97 -4.88 7.69 4.60
N GLU A 98 -4.40 8.79 4.00
CA GLU A 98 -4.85 10.16 4.31
C GLU A 98 -6.32 10.35 3.95
N ASP A 99 -6.74 9.93 2.75
CA ASP A 99 -8.15 9.95 2.31
C ASP A 99 -9.07 9.19 3.30
N ILE A 100 -8.63 8.03 3.83
CA ILE A 100 -9.35 7.29 4.88
C ILE A 100 -9.49 8.15 6.14
N ALA A 101 -8.40 8.79 6.58
CA ALA A 101 -8.38 9.58 7.80
C ALA A 101 -9.30 10.80 7.74
N GLU A 102 -9.43 11.44 6.58
CA GLU A 102 -10.32 12.58 6.39
C GLU A 102 -11.80 12.25 6.64
N ILE A 103 -12.22 11.00 6.35
CA ILE A 103 -13.62 10.55 6.49
C ILE A 103 -13.93 10.11 7.93
N VAL A 104 -12.94 9.89 8.79
CA VAL A 104 -13.15 9.31 10.15
C VAL A 104 -14.21 10.02 10.96
N SER A 105 -14.32 11.35 10.86
CA SER A 105 -15.25 12.15 11.65
C SER A 105 -16.75 11.86 11.32
N THR A 106 -17.03 11.35 10.13
CA THR A 106 -18.41 11.12 9.63
C THR A 106 -18.90 9.69 9.87
N VAL A 107 -18.00 8.72 10.13
CA VAL A 107 -18.36 7.31 10.31
C VAL A 107 -18.51 6.87 11.77
N GLN A 108 -18.61 7.80 12.72
CA GLN A 108 -18.70 7.48 14.15
C GLN A 108 -20.08 6.89 14.55
N GLY A 109 -20.06 5.89 15.44
CA GLY A 109 -21.25 5.46 16.18
C GLY A 109 -22.07 4.31 15.58
N HIS A 110 -21.58 3.59 14.58
CA HIS A 110 -22.35 2.58 13.86
C HIS A 110 -21.80 1.14 14.04
N GLY A 111 -22.67 0.15 13.84
CA GLY A 111 -22.59 -1.24 14.27
C GLY A 111 -21.31 -2.05 14.00
N PRO A 112 -21.07 -3.11 14.82
CA PRO A 112 -19.79 -3.82 14.87
C PRO A 112 -19.48 -4.69 13.65
N GLU A 113 -20.49 -5.26 12.95
CA GLU A 113 -20.24 -6.25 11.89
C GLU A 113 -19.45 -5.70 10.70
N THR A 114 -19.83 -4.53 10.19
CA THR A 114 -19.15 -3.92 9.05
C THR A 114 -17.73 -3.47 9.43
N MET A 115 -17.53 -3.02 10.67
CA MET A 115 -16.22 -2.66 11.19
C MET A 115 -15.25 -3.85 11.32
N ASP A 116 -15.76 -5.06 11.56
CA ASP A 116 -14.94 -6.26 11.57
C ASP A 116 -14.43 -6.63 10.17
N ILE A 117 -15.23 -6.37 9.12
CA ILE A 117 -14.79 -6.55 7.73
C ILE A 117 -13.72 -5.50 7.38
N VAL A 118 -13.94 -4.23 7.74
CA VAL A 118 -12.93 -3.16 7.54
C VAL A 118 -11.61 -3.50 8.24
N ARG A 119 -11.68 -4.05 9.46
CA ARG A 119 -10.48 -4.51 10.18
C ARG A 119 -9.74 -5.61 9.43
N LYS A 120 -10.46 -6.56 8.82
CA LYS A 120 -9.87 -7.61 7.99
C LYS A 120 -9.19 -7.03 6.76
N MET A 121 -9.83 -6.08 6.08
CA MET A 121 -9.24 -5.38 4.94
C MET A 121 -7.93 -4.70 5.34
N ALA A 122 -7.95 -3.89 6.40
CA ALA A 122 -6.76 -3.20 6.90
C ALA A 122 -5.61 -4.17 7.24
N THR A 123 -5.94 -5.30 7.89
CA THR A 123 -4.93 -6.31 8.22
C THR A 123 -4.34 -6.95 6.95
N ALA A 124 -5.20 -7.28 5.97
CA ALA A 124 -4.77 -7.88 4.71
C ALA A 124 -3.89 -6.91 3.91
N THR A 125 -4.28 -5.64 3.78
CA THR A 125 -3.49 -4.64 3.04
C THR A 125 -2.15 -4.36 3.69
N ILE A 126 -2.07 -4.25 5.03
CA ILE A 126 -0.79 -4.13 5.74
C ILE A 126 0.11 -5.31 5.43
N GLN A 127 -0.41 -6.54 5.49
CA GLN A 127 0.36 -7.74 5.19
C GLN A 127 0.86 -7.76 3.73
N MET A 128 0.00 -7.39 2.77
CA MET A 128 0.36 -7.32 1.35
C MET A 128 1.49 -6.31 1.10
N VAL A 129 1.42 -5.12 1.71
CA VAL A 129 2.47 -4.09 1.60
C VAL A 129 3.78 -4.60 2.19
N THR A 130 3.76 -5.15 3.41
CA THR A 130 4.94 -5.70 4.07
C THR A 130 5.59 -6.80 3.21
N GLU A 131 4.80 -7.78 2.76
CA GLU A 131 5.29 -8.91 1.99
C GLU A 131 5.80 -8.50 0.59
N SER A 132 5.21 -7.49 -0.05
CA SER A 132 5.67 -7.00 -1.35
C SER A 132 7.07 -6.37 -1.26
N ILE A 133 7.34 -5.61 -0.21
CA ILE A 133 8.65 -5.00 0.04
C ILE A 133 9.68 -6.05 0.45
N GLU A 134 9.28 -6.99 1.29
CA GLU A 134 10.13 -8.14 1.67
C GLU A 134 10.52 -8.97 0.43
N ALA A 135 9.58 -9.24 -0.46
CA ALA A 135 9.80 -9.94 -1.72
C ALA A 135 10.83 -9.21 -2.60
N PHE A 136 10.77 -7.86 -2.67
CA PHE A 136 11.75 -7.08 -3.41
C PHE A 136 13.17 -7.22 -2.83
N VAL A 137 13.30 -7.05 -1.52
CA VAL A 137 14.62 -7.10 -0.83
C VAL A 137 15.25 -8.48 -0.96
N LYS A 138 14.42 -9.55 -0.88
CA LYS A 138 14.87 -10.95 -0.97
C LYS A 138 14.93 -11.48 -2.40
N HIS A 139 14.44 -10.75 -3.39
CA HIS A 139 14.21 -11.23 -4.76
C HIS A 139 13.35 -12.50 -4.81
N ASP A 140 12.34 -12.56 -3.94
CA ASP A 140 11.46 -13.73 -3.76
C ASP A 140 10.21 -13.62 -4.65
N ILE A 141 10.27 -14.28 -5.81
CA ILE A 141 9.15 -14.35 -6.76
C ILE A 141 7.94 -15.08 -6.16
N MET A 142 8.16 -16.08 -5.31
CA MET A 142 7.05 -16.85 -4.74
C MET A 142 6.26 -16.00 -3.75
N LEU A 143 6.96 -15.22 -2.94
CA LEU A 143 6.33 -14.26 -2.04
C LEU A 143 5.59 -13.16 -2.81
N ALA A 144 6.19 -12.62 -3.88
CA ALA A 144 5.53 -11.65 -4.75
C ALA A 144 4.23 -12.22 -5.38
N LYS A 145 4.27 -13.45 -5.89
CA LYS A 145 3.07 -14.12 -6.44
C LYS A 145 2.00 -14.37 -5.37
N LYS A 146 2.40 -14.64 -4.13
CA LYS A 146 1.47 -14.75 -3.01
C LYS A 146 0.74 -13.43 -2.77
N VAL A 147 1.46 -12.30 -2.75
CA VAL A 147 0.85 -10.96 -2.60
C VAL A 147 -0.20 -10.70 -3.67
N VAL A 148 0.11 -11.00 -4.94
CA VAL A 148 -0.85 -10.87 -6.05
C VAL A 148 -2.11 -11.73 -5.82
N SER A 149 -1.97 -12.94 -5.26
CA SER A 149 -3.11 -13.82 -4.95
C SER A 149 -3.90 -13.35 -3.72
N ASP A 150 -3.25 -12.70 -2.75
CA ASP A 150 -3.89 -12.23 -1.52
C ASP A 150 -4.86 -11.07 -1.78
N ASP A 151 -4.74 -10.38 -2.90
CA ASP A 151 -5.63 -9.30 -3.36
C ASP A 151 -7.10 -9.76 -3.45
N ASP A 152 -7.34 -10.99 -3.91
CA ASP A 152 -8.68 -11.60 -3.93
C ASP A 152 -9.38 -11.54 -2.55
N THR A 153 -8.60 -11.56 -1.45
CA THR A 153 -9.13 -11.47 -0.10
C THR A 153 -9.64 -10.05 0.22
N VAL A 154 -8.92 -9.04 -0.23
CA VAL A 154 -9.32 -7.62 -0.06
C VAL A 154 -10.56 -7.33 -0.89
N ASP A 155 -10.59 -7.77 -2.14
CA ASP A 155 -11.72 -7.65 -3.05
C ASP A 155 -12.99 -8.32 -2.49
N ALA A 156 -12.86 -9.54 -1.98
CA ALA A 156 -13.97 -10.24 -1.35
C ALA A 156 -14.51 -9.49 -0.11
N CYS A 157 -13.64 -8.87 0.68
CA CYS A 157 -14.06 -8.03 1.80
C CYS A 157 -14.77 -6.76 1.32
N PHE A 158 -14.28 -6.09 0.27
CA PHE A 158 -14.95 -4.94 -0.33
C PHE A 158 -16.36 -5.28 -0.78
N ASP A 159 -16.58 -6.39 -1.48
CA ASP A 159 -17.89 -6.83 -1.91
C ASP A 159 -18.83 -7.17 -0.73
N GLN A 160 -18.29 -7.70 0.36
CA GLN A 160 -19.04 -7.93 1.60
C GLN A 160 -19.50 -6.61 2.24
N VAL A 161 -18.60 -5.62 2.37
CA VAL A 161 -18.94 -4.28 2.87
C VAL A 161 -20.04 -3.67 2.03
N LYS A 162 -19.87 -3.62 0.71
CA LYS A 162 -20.84 -3.07 -0.24
C LYS A 162 -22.22 -3.74 -0.10
N SER A 163 -22.26 -5.06 -0.01
CA SER A 163 -23.54 -5.82 0.14
C SER A 163 -24.22 -5.53 1.49
N ALA A 164 -23.46 -5.43 2.58
CA ALA A 164 -23.97 -5.09 3.90
C ALA A 164 -24.55 -3.66 3.92
N LEU A 165 -23.86 -2.70 3.30
CA LEU A 165 -24.30 -1.30 3.23
C LEU A 165 -25.57 -1.13 2.38
N ILE A 166 -25.68 -1.83 1.24
CA ILE A 166 -26.90 -1.84 0.43
C ILE A 166 -28.11 -2.34 1.26
N THR A 167 -27.92 -3.44 2.01
CA THR A 167 -28.97 -3.98 2.88
C THR A 167 -29.36 -2.99 3.97
N ARG A 168 -28.39 -2.30 4.56
CA ARG A 168 -28.58 -1.30 5.60
C ARG A 168 -29.39 -0.10 5.09
N ILE A 169 -28.99 0.48 3.95
CA ILE A 169 -29.72 1.61 3.33
C ILE A 169 -31.17 1.21 2.99
N ALA A 170 -31.39 -0.03 2.52
CA ALA A 170 -32.73 -0.52 2.23
C ALA A 170 -33.60 -0.67 3.48
N ALA A 171 -33.01 -0.96 4.64
CA ALA A 171 -33.72 -1.06 5.92
C ALA A 171 -33.97 0.32 6.54
N ASP A 172 -33.01 1.24 6.48
CA ASP A 172 -33.13 2.61 6.97
C ASP A 172 -32.36 3.58 6.03
N PRO A 173 -33.12 4.33 5.19
CA PRO A 173 -32.52 5.31 4.29
C PRO A 173 -31.77 6.45 4.99
N THR A 174 -31.95 6.68 6.29
CA THR A 174 -31.25 7.72 7.04
C THR A 174 -29.78 7.37 7.25
N ASP A 175 -29.41 6.11 7.11
CA ASP A 175 -28.02 5.62 7.16
C ASP A 175 -27.22 5.88 5.85
N GLY A 176 -27.80 6.56 4.87
CA GLY A 176 -27.24 6.73 3.55
C GLY A 176 -25.89 7.43 3.54
N GLU A 177 -25.70 8.52 4.31
CA GLU A 177 -24.45 9.27 4.41
C GLU A 177 -23.34 8.39 5.00
N TYR A 178 -23.60 7.79 6.15
CA TYR A 178 -22.68 6.83 6.77
C TYR A 178 -22.26 5.69 5.82
N ALA A 179 -23.24 5.13 5.11
CA ALA A 179 -23.00 3.99 4.22
C ALA A 179 -22.09 4.39 3.04
N VAL A 180 -22.26 5.59 2.48
CA VAL A 180 -21.41 6.10 1.40
C VAL A 180 -19.99 6.34 1.92
N ASP A 181 -19.82 6.96 3.07
CA ASP A 181 -18.52 7.23 3.66
C ASP A 181 -17.77 5.94 4.00
N LEU A 182 -18.44 4.95 4.58
CA LEU A 182 -17.83 3.65 4.87
C LEU A 182 -17.50 2.86 3.60
N LEU A 183 -18.31 3.00 2.54
CA LEU A 183 -17.98 2.42 1.23
C LEU A 183 -16.70 3.06 0.63
N MET A 184 -16.54 4.37 0.79
CA MET A 184 -15.34 5.08 0.35
C MET A 184 -14.10 4.59 1.12
N ILE A 185 -14.20 4.44 2.44
CA ILE A 185 -13.12 3.87 3.27
C ILE A 185 -12.73 2.47 2.76
N ALA A 186 -13.73 1.60 2.53
CA ALA A 186 -13.48 0.27 1.98
C ALA A 186 -12.81 0.33 0.59
N LYS A 187 -13.22 1.29 -0.26
CA LYS A 187 -12.59 1.48 -1.58
C LYS A 187 -11.14 1.95 -1.49
N TYR A 188 -10.81 2.77 -0.51
CA TYR A 188 -9.43 3.18 -0.29
C TYR A 188 -8.55 2.02 0.19
N PHE A 189 -9.06 1.14 1.06
CA PHE A 189 -8.34 -0.09 1.41
C PHE A 189 -8.13 -1.02 0.21
N GLU A 190 -9.13 -1.19 -0.64
CA GLU A 190 -8.99 -1.98 -1.86
C GLU A 190 -7.91 -1.38 -2.78
N ARG A 191 -7.86 -0.06 -2.96
CA ARG A 191 -6.80 0.61 -3.71
C ARG A 191 -5.41 0.43 -3.10
N ILE A 192 -5.30 0.37 -1.78
CA ILE A 192 -4.03 0.03 -1.12
C ILE A 192 -3.59 -1.39 -1.50
N GLY A 193 -4.52 -2.36 -1.57
CA GLY A 193 -4.29 -3.71 -2.08
C GLY A 193 -3.78 -3.69 -3.53
N ASP A 194 -4.48 -2.98 -4.42
CA ASP A 194 -4.06 -2.79 -5.82
C ASP A 194 -2.61 -2.28 -5.92
N HIS A 195 -2.24 -1.27 -5.12
CA HIS A 195 -0.87 -0.73 -5.12
C HIS A 195 0.16 -1.74 -4.59
N ALA A 196 -0.19 -2.53 -3.57
CA ALA A 196 0.68 -3.61 -3.08
C ALA A 196 0.88 -4.70 -4.15
N THR A 197 -0.16 -5.02 -4.92
CA THR A 197 -0.11 -5.92 -6.08
C THR A 197 0.82 -5.36 -7.16
N ASN A 198 0.70 -4.08 -7.51
CA ASN A 198 1.62 -3.43 -8.44
C ASN A 198 3.08 -3.53 -7.97
N ILE A 199 3.35 -3.28 -6.69
CA ILE A 199 4.69 -3.43 -6.12
C ILE A 199 5.20 -4.87 -6.32
N ALA A 200 4.37 -5.89 -6.04
CA ALA A 200 4.72 -7.29 -6.21
C ALA A 200 5.01 -7.65 -7.68
N GLU A 201 4.25 -7.11 -8.64
CA GLU A 201 4.51 -7.27 -10.08
C GLU A 201 5.85 -6.65 -10.49
N TRP A 202 6.20 -5.48 -9.94
CA TRP A 202 7.52 -4.87 -10.16
C TRP A 202 8.66 -5.70 -9.56
N VAL A 203 8.42 -6.41 -8.46
CA VAL A 203 9.37 -7.39 -7.93
C VAL A 203 9.60 -8.52 -8.92
N ILE A 204 8.53 -9.12 -9.46
CA ILE A 204 8.63 -10.17 -10.47
C ILE A 204 9.42 -9.68 -11.69
N PHE A 205 9.11 -8.47 -12.19
CA PHE A 205 9.86 -7.86 -13.28
C PHE A 205 11.35 -7.68 -12.95
N SER A 206 11.68 -7.21 -11.78
CA SER A 206 13.08 -6.96 -11.38
C SER A 206 13.95 -8.23 -11.49
N VAL A 207 13.35 -9.39 -11.22
CA VAL A 207 14.03 -10.68 -11.24
C VAL A 207 13.98 -11.32 -12.64
N THR A 208 12.81 -11.38 -13.26
CA THR A 208 12.57 -12.13 -14.51
C THR A 208 12.81 -11.29 -15.76
N GLY A 209 12.62 -9.98 -15.69
CA GLY A 209 12.60 -9.07 -16.84
C GLY A 209 11.27 -9.03 -17.60
N VAL A 210 10.22 -9.72 -17.08
CA VAL A 210 8.87 -9.73 -17.67
C VAL A 210 7.94 -8.99 -16.72
N HIS A 211 7.20 -7.99 -17.23
CA HIS A 211 6.17 -7.26 -16.52
C HIS A 211 4.79 -7.61 -17.11
N GLY A 212 3.78 -7.75 -16.24
CA GLY A 212 2.43 -8.12 -16.64
C GLY A 212 2.19 -9.64 -16.65
N GLU A 213 0.96 -10.03 -16.92
CA GLU A 213 0.45 -11.40 -16.77
C GLU A 213 1.41 -12.45 -17.31
N VAL A 214 2.07 -13.16 -16.40
CA VAL A 214 2.63 -14.48 -16.71
C VAL A 214 1.45 -15.44 -16.62
N HIS A 215 0.66 -15.54 -17.70
CA HIS A 215 -0.25 -16.66 -17.87
C HIS A 215 0.61 -17.94 -17.88
N LEU A 216 0.57 -18.69 -16.79
CA LEU A 216 1.08 -20.05 -16.69
C LEU A 216 0.01 -21.03 -17.13
#